data_0eb6bee6aa949584035c80bc34b5a1b1
#
_entry.id   0eb6bee6aa949584035c80bc34b5a1b1
#
_cell.length_a   1.000
_cell.length_b   1.000
_cell.length_c   1.000
_cell.angle_alpha   90.00
_cell.angle_beta   90.00
_cell.angle_gamma   90.00
#
_symmetry.space_group_name_H-M   'P 1'
#
loop_
_entity.id
_entity.type
_entity.pdbx_description
1 polymer ?
#
loop_
_entity_poly.entity_id
_entity_poly.type
_entity_poly.pdbx_seq_one_letter_code
_entity_poly.pdbx_strand_id
1 'polypeptide(L)'
;IIPALVSGTIDGSIAGMNITDERKESVDFSDGYYESGSALVVNKDDDSISDFDDLKGKVAACKEGTTGQLWCEDHADEYGFETTVYPDSVSMMMAVANKQADFLIEDYPVISYQIKIGEQEDLKVAIDAIEEAPQNGFAVKKGENADLLKMFNEGLQKIRDNGKYDEIIAEYE
;
A
#
# COMPACT_ATOMS: atom_id res chain seq x y z
N ILE A 1 -12.55 0.66 4.21
CA ILE A 1 -12.38 -0.23 5.37
C ILE A 1 -12.66 0.54 6.66
N ILE A 2 -11.99 1.68 6.93
CA ILE A 2 -12.14 2.43 8.19
C ILE A 2 -13.60 2.82 8.49
N PRO A 3 -14.40 3.36 7.54
CA PRO A 3 -15.81 3.63 7.81
C PRO A 3 -16.61 2.40 8.22
N ALA A 4 -16.30 1.22 7.69
CA ALA A 4 -16.97 -0.03 8.03
C ALA A 4 -16.62 -0.51 9.45
N LEU A 5 -15.36 -0.33 9.88
CA LEU A 5 -14.94 -0.58 11.26
C LEU A 5 -15.62 0.38 12.24
N VAL A 6 -15.59 1.69 11.94
CA VAL A 6 -16.19 2.73 12.80
C VAL A 6 -17.69 2.54 12.95
N SER A 7 -18.41 2.15 11.87
CA SER A 7 -19.84 1.87 11.91
C SER A 7 -20.20 0.53 12.56
N GLY A 8 -19.22 -0.34 12.81
CA GLY A 8 -19.45 -1.69 13.32
C GLY A 8 -20.04 -2.66 12.28
N THR A 9 -19.92 -2.35 11.00
CA THR A 9 -20.33 -3.25 9.91
C THR A 9 -19.40 -4.46 9.80
N ILE A 10 -18.14 -4.30 10.18
CA ILE A 10 -17.14 -5.35 10.35
C ILE A 10 -16.46 -5.21 11.71
N ASP A 11 -16.04 -6.33 12.30
CA ASP A 11 -15.39 -6.37 13.62
C ASP A 11 -13.87 -6.14 13.56
N GLY A 12 -13.26 -6.46 12.42
CA GLY A 12 -11.82 -6.30 12.20
C GLY A 12 -11.45 -6.42 10.72
N SER A 13 -10.24 -5.99 10.38
CA SER A 13 -9.71 -6.04 9.02
C SER A 13 -8.23 -6.40 9.00
N ILE A 14 -7.87 -7.42 8.22
CA ILE A 14 -6.51 -7.75 7.82
C ILE A 14 -6.42 -7.64 6.29
N ALA A 15 -5.89 -6.55 5.80
CA ALA A 15 -5.94 -6.22 4.37
C ALA A 15 -4.79 -5.27 3.93
N GLY A 16 -3.56 -5.51 4.41
CA GLY A 16 -2.42 -4.67 4.06
C GLY A 16 -2.57 -3.21 4.50
N MET A 17 -3.26 -2.96 5.61
CA MET A 17 -3.47 -1.58 6.06
C MET A 17 -2.27 -1.07 6.83
N ASN A 18 -1.61 -0.04 6.29
CA ASN A 18 -0.50 0.63 6.95
C ASN A 18 -0.93 1.27 8.26
N ILE A 19 -0.15 1.05 9.31
CA ILE A 19 -0.30 1.68 10.62
C ILE A 19 0.19 3.13 10.51
N THR A 20 -0.73 4.09 10.57
CA THR A 20 -0.40 5.53 10.58
C THR A 20 -1.03 6.20 11.80
N ASP A 21 -0.44 7.32 12.24
CA ASP A 21 -0.97 8.06 13.40
C ASP A 21 -2.36 8.65 13.11
N GLU A 22 -2.61 9.10 11.89
CA GLU A 22 -3.93 9.53 11.45
C GLU A 22 -4.98 8.41 11.59
N ARG A 23 -4.66 7.19 11.10
CA ARG A 23 -5.58 6.05 11.21
C ARG A 23 -5.83 5.62 12.64
N LYS A 24 -4.82 5.73 13.51
CA LYS A 24 -4.95 5.45 14.97
C LYS A 24 -5.93 6.38 15.68
N GLU A 25 -6.32 7.50 15.09
CA GLU A 25 -7.38 8.34 15.63
C GLU A 25 -8.74 7.65 15.58
N SER A 26 -8.98 6.82 14.57
CA SER A 26 -10.27 6.17 14.29
C SER A 26 -10.31 4.67 14.57
N VAL A 27 -9.17 3.98 14.55
CA VAL A 27 -9.05 2.52 14.73
C VAL A 27 -7.88 2.19 15.66
N ASP A 28 -7.95 1.01 16.29
CA ASP A 28 -6.83 0.42 17.02
C ASP A 28 -6.19 -0.67 16.16
N PHE A 29 -4.86 -0.77 16.20
CA PHE A 29 -4.08 -1.74 15.45
C PHE A 29 -3.45 -2.79 16.35
N SER A 30 -3.23 -3.97 15.78
CA SER A 30 -2.31 -4.99 16.31
C SER A 30 -0.85 -4.52 16.23
N ASP A 31 0.05 -5.35 16.75
CA ASP A 31 1.46 -5.30 16.35
C ASP A 31 1.57 -5.44 14.83
N GLY A 32 2.59 -4.80 14.23
CA GLY A 32 2.83 -4.92 12.81
C GLY A 32 3.09 -6.36 12.39
N TYR A 33 2.37 -6.85 11.38
CA TYR A 33 2.55 -8.22 10.91
C TYR A 33 3.38 -8.31 9.64
N TYR A 34 3.52 -7.24 8.88
CA TYR A 34 4.32 -7.19 7.66
C TYR A 34 4.85 -5.78 7.44
N GLU A 35 6.07 -5.67 6.93
CA GLU A 35 6.69 -4.41 6.56
C GLU A 35 6.52 -4.20 5.06
N SER A 36 5.86 -3.10 4.68
CA SER A 36 5.48 -2.85 3.29
C SER A 36 5.92 -1.45 2.87
N GLY A 37 7.00 -1.38 2.11
CA GLY A 37 7.42 -0.16 1.44
C GLY A 37 6.53 0.15 0.24
N SER A 38 6.50 1.42 -0.15
CA SER A 38 5.83 1.88 -1.36
C SER A 38 6.81 1.95 -2.53
N ALA A 39 6.32 1.68 -3.74
CA ALA A 39 7.09 1.76 -4.97
C ALA A 39 6.44 2.71 -5.97
N LEU A 40 7.27 3.37 -6.78
CA LEU A 40 6.83 4.10 -7.95
C LEU A 40 6.84 3.17 -9.16
N VAL A 41 5.69 3.09 -9.82
CA VAL A 41 5.41 2.15 -10.90
C VAL A 41 5.05 2.90 -12.17
N VAL A 42 5.60 2.47 -13.28
CA VAL A 42 5.41 3.08 -14.61
C VAL A 42 4.93 2.06 -15.63
N ASN A 43 4.52 2.50 -16.81
CA ASN A 43 4.34 1.61 -17.95
C ASN A 43 5.66 0.90 -18.27
N LYS A 44 5.62 -0.40 -18.60
CA LYS A 44 6.82 -1.22 -18.87
C LYS A 44 7.75 -0.67 -19.94
N ASP A 45 7.19 0.06 -20.92
CA ASP A 45 7.93 0.64 -22.03
C ASP A 45 8.41 2.07 -21.75
N ASP A 46 8.13 2.60 -20.54
CA ASP A 46 8.56 3.95 -20.15
C ASP A 46 9.85 3.88 -19.32
N ASP A 47 10.95 4.38 -19.88
CA ASP A 47 12.25 4.52 -19.23
C ASP A 47 12.54 5.99 -18.86
N SER A 48 11.55 6.88 -18.93
CA SER A 48 11.74 8.31 -18.67
C SER A 48 11.76 8.69 -17.19
N ILE A 49 11.37 7.78 -16.30
CA ILE A 49 11.36 7.99 -14.85
C ILE A 49 12.33 6.99 -14.21
N SER A 50 13.39 7.50 -13.62
CA SER A 50 14.41 6.75 -12.87
C SER A 50 14.75 7.39 -11.53
N ASP A 51 14.35 8.65 -11.32
CA ASP A 51 14.56 9.44 -10.12
C ASP A 51 13.34 10.36 -9.90
N PHE A 52 13.20 10.93 -8.72
CA PHE A 52 12.10 11.86 -8.40
C PHE A 52 12.19 13.18 -9.20
N ASP A 53 13.38 13.61 -9.60
CA ASP A 53 13.57 14.77 -10.47
C ASP A 53 12.94 14.60 -11.87
N ASP A 54 12.73 13.35 -12.31
CA ASP A 54 12.09 13.02 -13.59
C ASP A 54 10.55 13.18 -13.54
N LEU A 55 9.96 13.41 -12.36
CA LEU A 55 8.51 13.53 -12.17
C LEU A 55 7.96 14.88 -12.64
N LYS A 56 8.83 15.84 -12.93
CA LYS A 56 8.39 17.18 -13.33
C LYS A 56 7.55 17.18 -14.61
N GLY A 57 6.32 17.70 -14.49
CA GLY A 57 5.36 17.77 -15.59
C GLY A 57 4.66 16.46 -15.91
N LYS A 58 4.84 15.43 -15.07
CA LYS A 58 4.18 14.12 -15.17
C LYS A 58 2.82 14.12 -14.46
N VAL A 59 2.04 13.07 -14.66
CA VAL A 59 0.75 12.83 -14.03
C VAL A 59 0.82 11.54 -13.20
N ALA A 60 0.59 11.66 -11.89
CA ALA A 60 0.45 10.54 -10.97
C ALA A 60 -0.99 10.02 -10.96
N ALA A 61 -1.17 8.70 -11.04
CA ALA A 61 -2.43 8.04 -10.73
C ALA A 61 -2.41 7.58 -9.26
N CYS A 62 -3.38 8.03 -8.46
CA CYS A 62 -3.48 7.72 -7.04
C CYS A 62 -4.80 7.02 -6.74
N LYS A 63 -4.79 6.08 -5.78
CA LYS A 63 -6.02 5.46 -5.30
C LYS A 63 -6.55 6.20 -4.07
N GLU A 64 -7.85 6.49 -4.07
CA GLU A 64 -8.53 7.21 -2.99
C GLU A 64 -8.31 6.55 -1.61
N GLY A 65 -7.94 7.36 -0.61
CA GLY A 65 -7.80 6.93 0.80
C GLY A 65 -6.57 6.08 1.10
N THR A 66 -5.55 6.10 0.25
CA THR A 66 -4.29 5.34 0.45
C THR A 66 -3.13 6.23 0.88
N THR A 67 -2.10 5.61 1.44
CA THR A 67 -0.82 6.28 1.73
C THR A 67 -0.14 6.76 0.44
N GLY A 68 -0.31 6.05 -0.67
CA GLY A 68 0.18 6.49 -1.98
C GLY A 68 -0.47 7.78 -2.47
N GLN A 69 -1.77 7.99 -2.21
CA GLN A 69 -2.42 9.28 -2.47
C GLN A 69 -1.81 10.39 -1.62
N LEU A 70 -1.66 10.16 -0.31
CA LEU A 70 -1.06 11.15 0.59
C LEU A 70 0.37 11.52 0.15
N TRP A 71 1.17 10.50 -0.20
CA TRP A 71 2.52 10.74 -0.72
C TRP A 71 2.50 11.64 -1.96
N CYS A 72 1.60 11.37 -2.91
CA CYS A 72 1.47 12.20 -4.11
C CYS A 72 1.03 13.63 -3.79
N GLU A 73 0.09 13.81 -2.86
CA GLU A 73 -0.38 15.13 -2.45
C GLU A 73 0.72 15.94 -1.74
N ASP A 74 1.51 15.29 -0.88
CA ASP A 74 2.58 15.93 -0.12
C ASP A 74 3.78 16.34 -1.00
N HIS A 75 4.05 15.60 -2.10
CA HIS A 75 5.23 15.79 -2.93
C HIS A 75 4.97 16.38 -4.32
N ALA A 76 3.69 16.57 -4.71
CA ALA A 76 3.35 17.09 -6.03
C ALA A 76 3.95 18.47 -6.34
N ASP A 77 3.92 19.37 -5.38
CA ASP A 77 4.51 20.71 -5.53
C ASP A 77 6.04 20.68 -5.56
N GLU A 78 6.67 19.79 -4.75
CA GLU A 78 8.11 19.65 -4.65
C GLU A 78 8.73 19.14 -5.95
N TYR A 79 8.16 18.06 -6.51
CA TYR A 79 8.67 17.45 -7.74
C TYR A 79 7.98 17.94 -9.01
N GLY A 80 6.92 18.77 -8.89
CA GLY A 80 6.28 19.46 -10.01
C GLY A 80 5.44 18.55 -10.90
N PHE A 81 4.73 17.58 -10.33
CA PHE A 81 3.80 16.70 -11.05
C PHE A 81 2.33 17.00 -10.67
N GLU A 82 1.39 16.50 -11.47
CA GLU A 82 -0.05 16.58 -11.20
C GLU A 82 -0.59 15.24 -10.69
N THR A 83 -1.70 15.27 -9.92
CA THR A 83 -2.32 14.04 -9.40
C THR A 83 -3.72 13.84 -9.98
N THR A 84 -4.06 12.58 -10.27
CA THR A 84 -5.40 12.13 -10.63
C THR A 84 -5.82 10.99 -9.71
N VAL A 85 -6.94 11.15 -9.00
CA VAL A 85 -7.43 10.17 -8.02
C VAL A 85 -8.42 9.21 -8.67
N TYR A 86 -8.23 7.92 -8.42
CA TYR A 86 -9.06 6.82 -8.91
C TYR A 86 -9.75 6.09 -7.72
N PRO A 87 -10.95 5.54 -7.93
CA PRO A 87 -11.70 4.91 -6.84
C PRO A 87 -11.15 3.54 -6.40
N ASP A 88 -10.36 2.89 -7.25
CA ASP A 88 -9.85 1.54 -7.02
C ASP A 88 -8.50 1.29 -7.72
N SER A 89 -7.80 0.21 -7.29
CA SER A 89 -6.48 -0.15 -7.85
C SER A 89 -6.55 -0.54 -9.33
N VAL A 90 -7.65 -1.15 -9.78
CA VAL A 90 -7.77 -1.62 -11.17
C VAL A 90 -7.77 -0.42 -12.12
N SER A 91 -8.62 0.57 -11.85
CA SER A 91 -8.70 1.79 -12.67
C SER A 91 -7.41 2.61 -12.60
N MET A 92 -6.77 2.71 -11.43
CA MET A 92 -5.47 3.35 -11.25
C MET A 92 -4.37 2.69 -12.10
N MET A 93 -4.21 1.37 -12.00
CA MET A 93 -3.20 0.61 -12.74
C MET A 93 -3.46 0.65 -14.25
N MET A 94 -4.72 0.55 -14.67
CA MET A 94 -5.09 0.68 -16.09
C MET A 94 -4.75 2.06 -16.67
N ALA A 95 -4.85 3.13 -15.87
CA ALA A 95 -4.49 4.47 -16.34
C ALA A 95 -3.01 4.55 -16.71
N VAL A 96 -2.10 3.96 -15.92
CA VAL A 96 -0.67 3.92 -16.22
C VAL A 96 -0.36 2.93 -17.34
N ALA A 97 -0.97 1.73 -17.32
CA ALA A 97 -0.80 0.75 -18.38
C ALA A 97 -1.21 1.29 -19.76
N ASN A 98 -2.26 2.12 -19.82
CA ASN A 98 -2.76 2.76 -21.06
C ASN A 98 -2.13 4.13 -21.33
N LYS A 99 -1.13 4.55 -20.55
CA LYS A 99 -0.43 5.85 -20.71
C LYS A 99 -1.36 7.07 -20.59
N GLN A 100 -2.43 6.96 -19.78
CA GLN A 100 -3.32 8.06 -19.40
C GLN A 100 -2.78 8.81 -18.17
N ALA A 101 -1.92 8.15 -17.39
CA ALA A 101 -1.07 8.73 -16.36
C ALA A 101 0.35 8.18 -16.56
N ASP A 102 1.34 8.89 -16.05
CA ASP A 102 2.75 8.53 -16.26
C ASP A 102 3.23 7.52 -15.21
N PHE A 103 2.79 7.63 -13.97
CA PHE A 103 3.17 6.75 -12.87
C PHE A 103 2.07 6.57 -11.83
N LEU A 104 2.26 5.60 -10.95
CA LEU A 104 1.45 5.40 -9.75
C LEU A 104 2.33 5.02 -8.56
N ILE A 105 1.80 5.19 -7.35
CA ILE A 105 2.40 4.70 -6.11
C ILE A 105 1.54 3.55 -5.58
N GLU A 106 2.17 2.39 -5.36
CA GLU A 106 1.52 1.21 -4.78
C GLU A 106 2.48 0.51 -3.80
N ASP A 107 1.94 -0.28 -2.88
CA ASP A 107 2.72 -1.12 -1.97
C ASP A 107 3.60 -2.07 -2.77
N TYR A 108 4.92 -2.03 -2.54
CA TYR A 108 5.91 -2.81 -3.29
C TYR A 108 5.59 -4.32 -3.35
N PRO A 109 5.24 -5.00 -2.24
CA PRO A 109 4.95 -6.43 -2.30
C PRO A 109 3.69 -6.76 -3.11
N VAL A 110 2.70 -5.85 -3.14
CA VAL A 110 1.49 -6.03 -3.94
C VAL A 110 1.81 -5.98 -5.43
N ILE A 111 2.46 -4.90 -5.87
CA ILE A 111 2.72 -4.69 -7.30
C ILE A 111 3.80 -5.64 -7.82
N SER A 112 4.86 -5.92 -7.06
CA SER A 112 5.91 -6.84 -7.46
C SER A 112 5.37 -8.27 -7.65
N TYR A 113 4.48 -8.73 -6.77
CA TYR A 113 3.83 -10.02 -6.91
C TYR A 113 2.92 -10.08 -8.14
N GLN A 114 2.09 -9.06 -8.38
CA GLN A 114 1.20 -9.01 -9.55
C GLN A 114 1.96 -8.98 -10.88
N ILE A 115 3.09 -8.29 -10.93
CA ILE A 115 3.99 -8.31 -12.10
C ILE A 115 4.61 -9.72 -12.27
N LYS A 116 5.10 -10.32 -11.17
CA LYS A 116 5.71 -11.66 -11.16
C LYS A 116 4.79 -12.75 -11.69
N ILE A 117 3.50 -12.71 -11.34
CA ILE A 117 2.50 -13.71 -11.79
C ILE A 117 1.85 -13.36 -13.14
N GLY A 118 2.21 -12.24 -13.76
CA GLY A 118 1.70 -11.83 -15.08
C GLY A 118 0.32 -11.18 -15.05
N GLU A 119 -0.18 -10.74 -13.88
CA GLU A 119 -1.44 -9.98 -13.81
C GLU A 119 -1.27 -8.53 -14.25
N GLN A 120 -0.06 -7.98 -14.14
CA GLN A 120 0.28 -6.60 -14.50
C GLN A 120 1.47 -6.57 -15.47
N GLU A 121 1.34 -7.25 -16.63
CA GLU A 121 2.40 -7.39 -17.64
C GLU A 121 2.80 -6.07 -18.30
N ASP A 122 1.94 -5.04 -18.25
CA ASP A 122 2.17 -3.73 -18.85
C ASP A 122 2.78 -2.70 -17.90
N LEU A 123 3.09 -3.11 -16.66
CA LEU A 123 3.68 -2.27 -15.64
C LEU A 123 5.09 -2.78 -15.24
N LYS A 124 5.91 -1.86 -14.72
CA LYS A 124 7.18 -2.18 -14.04
C LYS A 124 7.43 -1.23 -12.88
N VAL A 125 8.16 -1.71 -11.88
CA VAL A 125 8.68 -0.86 -10.80
C VAL A 125 9.84 -0.04 -11.36
N ALA A 126 9.76 1.29 -11.24
CA ALA A 126 10.81 2.23 -11.63
C ALA A 126 11.68 2.61 -10.42
N ILE A 127 11.05 2.86 -9.27
CA ILE A 127 11.74 3.18 -8.01
C ILE A 127 11.11 2.31 -6.92
N ASP A 128 11.90 1.47 -6.28
CA ASP A 128 11.53 0.71 -5.09
C ASP A 128 11.86 1.53 -3.82
N ALA A 129 11.15 1.30 -2.74
CA ALA A 129 11.38 1.93 -1.44
C ALA A 129 11.44 3.47 -1.49
N ILE A 130 10.32 4.10 -1.94
CA ILE A 130 10.21 5.57 -2.03
C ILE A 130 10.16 6.27 -0.67
N GLU A 131 9.94 5.54 0.42
CA GLU A 131 9.88 6.01 1.81
C GLU A 131 10.27 4.88 2.78
N GLU A 132 10.42 5.20 4.07
CA GLU A 132 10.55 4.17 5.10
C GLU A 132 9.32 3.26 5.11
N ALA A 133 9.57 1.93 5.07
CA ALA A 133 8.50 0.96 4.97
C ALA A 133 7.61 0.95 6.23
N PRO A 134 6.34 1.37 6.13
CA PRO A 134 5.42 1.28 7.25
C PRO A 134 5.06 -0.18 7.56
N GLN A 135 4.66 -0.43 8.81
CA GLN A 135 4.14 -1.72 9.22
C GLN A 135 2.65 -1.84 8.86
N ASN A 136 2.24 -2.98 8.33
CA ASN A 136 0.84 -3.34 8.17
C ASN A 136 0.29 -3.93 9.47
N GLY A 137 -0.92 -3.51 9.86
CA GLY A 137 -1.58 -3.97 11.07
C GLY A 137 -2.97 -4.54 10.82
N PHE A 138 -3.37 -5.49 11.67
CA PHE A 138 -4.77 -5.87 11.80
C PHE A 138 -5.49 -4.76 12.56
N ALA A 139 -6.59 -4.26 12.00
CA ALA A 139 -7.32 -3.12 12.55
C ALA A 139 -8.69 -3.50 13.11
N VAL A 140 -9.06 -2.87 14.22
CA VAL A 140 -10.40 -2.94 14.82
C VAL A 140 -10.91 -1.53 15.11
N LYS A 141 -12.20 -1.38 15.40
CA LYS A 141 -12.77 -0.11 15.83
C LYS A 141 -12.09 0.41 17.09
N LYS A 142 -11.82 1.70 17.14
CA LYS A 142 -11.19 2.40 18.25
C LYS A 142 -11.88 2.13 19.57
N GLY A 143 -11.14 1.63 20.57
CA GLY A 143 -11.64 1.32 21.91
C GLY A 143 -12.56 0.11 22.03
N GLU A 144 -12.74 -0.66 20.94
CA GLU A 144 -13.55 -1.87 20.91
C GLU A 144 -12.70 -3.08 20.45
N ASN A 145 -13.20 -4.30 20.69
CA ASN A 145 -12.58 -5.55 20.23
C ASN A 145 -11.11 -5.78 20.68
N ALA A 146 -10.73 -5.27 21.86
CA ALA A 146 -9.36 -5.44 22.39
C ALA A 146 -8.95 -6.92 22.54
N ASP A 147 -9.91 -7.81 22.85
CA ASP A 147 -9.64 -9.25 22.90
C ASP A 147 -9.26 -9.83 21.55
N LEU A 148 -9.85 -9.32 20.47
CA LEU A 148 -9.53 -9.72 19.10
C LEU A 148 -8.10 -9.31 18.72
N LEU A 149 -7.70 -8.08 19.06
CA LEU A 149 -6.31 -7.62 18.88
C LEU A 149 -5.32 -8.48 19.67
N LYS A 150 -5.64 -8.79 20.92
CA LYS A 150 -4.81 -9.64 21.77
C LYS A 150 -4.65 -11.04 21.16
N MET A 151 -5.76 -11.66 20.73
CA MET A 151 -5.73 -12.98 20.08
C MET A 151 -4.89 -12.95 18.80
N PHE A 152 -4.99 -11.89 18.00
CA PHE A 152 -4.19 -11.71 16.80
C PHE A 152 -2.70 -11.62 17.13
N ASN A 153 -2.30 -10.77 18.09
CA ASN A 153 -0.90 -10.59 18.47
C ASN A 153 -0.31 -11.89 19.05
N GLU A 154 -1.05 -12.61 19.89
CA GLU A 154 -0.62 -13.92 20.41
C GLU A 154 -0.48 -14.95 19.30
N GLY A 155 -1.37 -14.94 18.30
CA GLY A 155 -1.31 -15.81 17.12
C GLY A 155 -0.11 -15.48 16.24
N LEU A 156 0.12 -14.19 15.96
CA LEU A 156 1.25 -13.70 15.19
C LEU A 156 2.58 -14.11 15.84
N GLN A 157 2.71 -13.94 17.16
CA GLN A 157 3.91 -14.35 17.89
C GLN A 157 4.15 -15.86 17.77
N LYS A 158 3.10 -16.69 17.90
CA LYS A 158 3.22 -18.16 17.75
C LYS A 158 3.72 -18.58 16.38
N ILE A 159 3.23 -17.96 15.29
CA ILE A 159 3.68 -18.32 13.95
C ILE A 159 5.09 -17.82 13.66
N ARG A 160 5.53 -16.71 14.29
CA ARG A 160 6.93 -16.26 14.26
C ARG A 160 7.84 -17.23 15.01
N ASP A 161 7.47 -17.62 16.21
CA ASP A 161 8.29 -18.52 17.06
C ASP A 161 8.49 -19.92 16.47
N ASN A 162 7.53 -20.41 15.70
CA ASN A 162 7.59 -21.73 15.08
C ASN A 162 8.04 -21.75 13.63
N GLY A 163 8.45 -20.59 13.07
CA GLY A 163 8.94 -20.46 11.70
C GLY A 163 7.85 -20.46 10.60
N LYS A 164 6.57 -20.59 10.97
CA LYS A 164 5.48 -20.58 9.97
C LYS A 164 5.30 -19.24 9.30
N TYR A 165 5.62 -18.15 10.00
CA TYR A 165 5.64 -16.81 9.42
C TYR A 165 6.61 -16.74 8.25
N ASP A 166 7.86 -17.19 8.44
CA ASP A 166 8.90 -17.13 7.41
C ASP A 166 8.56 -18.04 6.21
N GLU A 167 7.93 -19.21 6.46
CA GLU A 167 7.45 -20.07 5.37
C GLU A 167 6.39 -19.35 4.50
N ILE A 168 5.46 -18.60 5.11
CA ILE A 168 4.42 -17.88 4.38
C ILE A 168 5.06 -16.75 3.57
N ILE A 169 5.96 -15.96 4.18
CA ILE A 169 6.62 -14.86 3.47
C ILE A 169 7.40 -15.37 2.26
N ALA A 170 8.18 -16.44 2.40
CA ALA A 170 8.97 -17.02 1.32
C ALA A 170 8.14 -17.56 0.12
N GLU A 171 6.84 -17.77 0.30
CA GLU A 171 5.94 -18.16 -0.80
C GLU A 171 5.61 -16.98 -1.73
N TYR A 172 5.63 -15.75 -1.21
CA TYR A 172 5.20 -14.55 -1.93
C TYR A 172 6.37 -13.64 -2.35
N GLU A 173 7.53 -13.74 -1.76
CA GLU A 173 8.78 -13.08 -2.16
C GLU A 173 9.55 -13.92 -3.20
#